data_36f634a1d355d05bd583bfe1538123bd
#
_entry.id   36f634a1d355d05bd583bfe1538123bd
#
_cell.length_a   1.000
_cell.length_b   1.000
_cell.length_c   1.000
_cell.angle_alpha   90.00
_cell.angle_beta   90.00
_cell.angle_gamma   90.00
#
_symmetry.space_group_name_H-M   'P 1'
#
loop_
_entity.id
_entity.type
_entity.pdbx_description
1 polymer ?
#
loop_
_entity_poly.entity_id
_entity_poly.type
_entity_poly.pdbx_seq_one_letter_code
_entity_poly.pdbx_strand_id
1 'polypeptide(L)'
;MLEIRTTEADASAKIIVIGVGGAGNNAVNRMIDENIGGVEFIGINTDKQALQLCKAPTLIQIGEKLTKGLGAGAQPEVGQKAAEESAEELSAAVKGADMVFVTCGMGGGNGTGAAPVVAKIAKEQGILTVGVVTKPFKFEAKQRMLNATGGIERLKESVDTLIVIPNDKLLEIVDRRTTMPDALKKADEVLQQAVQGITDLINLPALINLDFADVSTVMKDKGLAHIGIGSAKGDDKAIEAVKLAVASPLLETTINGATHVIINISGDISLMDANDAASYVQDLAGDDANIIFGAKFDESMTDEATITVIATGLETAGANAAGKIVPKMQYQNMGTVPRPTAPVTPRPAAQAGYTTPVQPNPAPTFSGIQKPRQPESSVQQMDIKIPDFLKNSRR
;
A
#
# COMPACT_ATOMS: atom_id res chain seq x y z
N MET A 1 13.45 49.73 -13.19
CA MET A 1 13.15 48.84 -12.06
C MET A 1 12.16 47.81 -12.57
N LEU A 2 12.59 46.58 -12.75
CA LEU A 2 11.68 45.47 -13.11
C LEU A 2 10.94 45.06 -11.83
N GLU A 3 9.65 45.40 -11.73
CA GLU A 3 8.78 44.86 -10.70
C GLU A 3 8.44 43.41 -11.04
N ILE A 4 9.05 42.45 -10.38
CA ILE A 4 8.62 41.06 -10.43
C ILE A 4 7.33 41.00 -9.60
N ARG A 5 6.19 41.03 -10.25
CA ARG A 5 4.91 40.68 -9.65
C ARG A 5 4.86 39.15 -9.53
N THR A 6 5.37 38.62 -8.47
CA THR A 6 5.03 37.26 -8.05
C THR A 6 3.64 37.33 -7.46
N THR A 7 2.64 36.87 -8.18
CA THR A 7 1.40 36.40 -7.60
C THR A 7 1.75 35.10 -6.87
N GLU A 8 1.78 35.15 -5.53
CA GLU A 8 2.07 33.99 -4.66
C GLU A 8 1.14 32.79 -4.91
N ALA A 9 0.09 32.94 -5.71
CA ALA A 9 -0.85 31.91 -6.08
C ALA A 9 -0.37 30.99 -7.25
N ASP A 10 0.70 31.39 -8.00
CA ASP A 10 1.08 30.69 -9.25
C ASP A 10 2.34 29.81 -9.11
N ALA A 11 2.94 29.70 -7.91
CA ALA A 11 4.24 29.00 -7.72
C ALA A 11 4.12 27.64 -7.02
N SER A 12 2.97 27.27 -6.49
CA SER A 12 2.78 26.01 -5.78
C SER A 12 2.18 24.92 -6.70
N ALA A 13 2.78 23.73 -6.71
CA ALA A 13 2.23 22.61 -7.46
C ALA A 13 0.82 22.27 -6.98
N LYS A 14 -0.11 22.09 -7.92
CA LYS A 14 -1.49 21.71 -7.61
C LYS A 14 -1.55 20.22 -7.32
N ILE A 15 -1.76 19.87 -6.04
CA ILE A 15 -1.83 18.49 -5.56
C ILE A 15 -3.27 18.14 -5.22
N ILE A 16 -3.76 17.00 -5.71
CA ILE A 16 -5.09 16.48 -5.41
C ILE A 16 -4.96 15.14 -4.70
N VAL A 17 -5.67 14.95 -3.59
CA VAL A 17 -5.76 13.68 -2.86
C VAL A 17 -7.15 13.09 -3.04
N ILE A 18 -7.22 11.92 -3.64
CA ILE A 18 -8.46 11.23 -3.98
C ILE A 18 -8.64 10.00 -3.10
N GLY A 19 -9.65 10.04 -2.24
CA GLY A 19 -10.08 8.88 -1.44
C GLY A 19 -11.08 8.03 -2.21
N VAL A 20 -10.76 6.75 -2.47
CA VAL A 20 -11.63 5.85 -3.22
C VAL A 20 -12.22 4.77 -2.31
N GLY A 21 -13.56 4.74 -2.23
CA GLY A 21 -14.30 3.80 -1.38
C GLY A 21 -14.24 4.16 0.11
N GLY A 22 -14.79 3.30 0.96
CA GLY A 22 -14.95 3.62 2.39
C GLY A 22 -13.64 3.92 3.10
N ALA A 23 -12.63 3.04 2.98
CA ALA A 23 -11.33 3.24 3.63
C ALA A 23 -10.58 4.46 3.08
N GLY A 24 -10.61 4.68 1.74
CA GLY A 24 -10.01 5.88 1.16
C GLY A 24 -10.67 7.17 1.63
N ASN A 25 -12.00 7.20 1.73
CA ASN A 25 -12.73 8.36 2.24
C ASN A 25 -12.45 8.59 3.73
N ASN A 26 -12.27 7.54 4.54
CA ASN A 26 -11.89 7.67 5.94
C ASN A 26 -10.47 8.25 6.08
N ALA A 27 -9.52 7.80 5.27
CA ALA A 27 -8.18 8.36 5.23
C ALA A 27 -8.21 9.85 4.87
N VAL A 28 -8.99 10.24 3.85
CA VAL A 28 -9.19 11.65 3.46
C VAL A 28 -9.82 12.45 4.62
N ASN A 29 -10.84 11.91 5.29
CA ASN A 29 -11.43 12.58 6.45
C ASN A 29 -10.40 12.89 7.53
N ARG A 30 -9.49 11.93 7.78
CA ARG A 30 -8.43 12.11 8.75
C ARG A 30 -7.42 13.16 8.30
N MET A 31 -7.02 13.15 7.03
CA MET A 31 -6.12 14.16 6.47
C MET A 31 -6.70 15.58 6.62
N ILE A 32 -8.00 15.72 6.43
CA ILE A 32 -8.72 16.99 6.66
C ILE A 32 -8.74 17.38 8.14
N ASP A 33 -9.00 16.42 9.03
CA ASP A 33 -9.01 16.65 10.48
C ASP A 33 -7.65 17.08 11.03
N GLU A 34 -6.57 16.56 10.46
CA GLU A 34 -5.18 16.94 10.78
C GLU A 34 -4.70 18.20 10.03
N ASN A 35 -5.60 18.85 9.26
CA ASN A 35 -5.33 20.08 8.53
C ASN A 35 -4.13 20.02 7.58
N ILE A 36 -3.98 18.93 6.80
CA ILE A 36 -2.95 18.87 5.77
C ILE A 36 -3.19 19.98 4.74
N GLY A 37 -2.22 20.90 4.66
CA GLY A 37 -2.31 22.10 3.81
C GLY A 37 -1.78 21.85 2.40
N GLY A 38 -2.13 22.78 1.46
CA GLY A 38 -1.58 22.79 0.10
C GLY A 38 -2.10 21.67 -0.80
N VAL A 39 -3.22 21.01 -0.44
CA VAL A 39 -3.83 19.94 -1.22
C VAL A 39 -5.34 20.13 -1.35
N GLU A 40 -5.89 19.68 -2.47
CA GLU A 40 -7.34 19.57 -2.68
C GLU A 40 -7.79 18.13 -2.40
N PHE A 41 -8.96 17.96 -1.77
CA PHE A 41 -9.48 16.63 -1.43
C PHE A 41 -10.71 16.27 -2.24
N ILE A 42 -10.74 15.04 -2.76
CA ILE A 42 -11.88 14.46 -3.48
C ILE A 42 -12.24 13.12 -2.85
N GLY A 43 -13.52 12.93 -2.52
CA GLY A 43 -14.08 11.65 -2.08
C GLY A 43 -14.84 10.96 -3.21
N ILE A 44 -14.54 9.69 -3.47
CA ILE A 44 -15.17 8.89 -4.52
C ILE A 44 -15.79 7.63 -3.91
N ASN A 45 -17.07 7.36 -4.21
CA ASN A 45 -17.72 6.13 -3.77
C ASN A 45 -18.91 5.79 -4.68
N THR A 46 -19.29 4.51 -4.76
CA THR A 46 -20.57 4.07 -5.33
C THR A 46 -21.71 4.17 -4.31
N ASP A 47 -21.40 4.11 -3.01
CA ASP A 47 -22.36 4.18 -1.92
C ASP A 47 -22.60 5.65 -1.54
N LYS A 48 -23.82 6.12 -1.82
CA LYS A 48 -24.22 7.51 -1.56
C LYS A 48 -24.24 7.84 -0.05
N GLN A 49 -24.63 6.89 0.79
CA GLN A 49 -24.68 7.11 2.24
C GLN A 49 -23.28 7.21 2.83
N ALA A 50 -22.38 6.31 2.42
CA ALA A 50 -20.98 6.37 2.83
C ALA A 50 -20.30 7.65 2.32
N LEU A 51 -20.62 8.10 1.10
CA LEU A 51 -20.06 9.31 0.53
C LEU A 51 -20.48 10.58 1.29
N GLN A 52 -21.70 10.63 1.80
CA GLN A 52 -22.18 11.75 2.64
C GLN A 52 -21.42 11.90 3.96
N LEU A 53 -20.72 10.88 4.44
CA LEU A 53 -19.88 10.92 5.62
C LEU A 53 -18.45 11.42 5.32
N CYS A 54 -18.10 11.56 4.05
CA CYS A 54 -16.82 12.10 3.64
C CYS A 54 -16.80 13.62 3.78
N LYS A 55 -15.73 14.14 4.39
CA LYS A 55 -15.52 15.56 4.65
C LYS A 55 -14.87 16.31 3.48
N ALA A 56 -14.49 15.60 2.42
CA ALA A 56 -13.88 16.21 1.26
C ALA A 56 -14.81 17.27 0.65
N PRO A 57 -14.29 18.43 0.21
CA PRO A 57 -15.10 19.48 -0.40
C PRO A 57 -15.70 19.06 -1.74
N THR A 58 -15.05 18.11 -2.43
CA THR A 58 -15.55 17.55 -3.69
C THR A 58 -15.91 16.08 -3.48
N LEU A 59 -17.16 15.72 -3.79
CA LEU A 59 -17.69 14.37 -3.66
C LEU A 59 -18.20 13.89 -5.01
N ILE A 60 -17.72 12.73 -5.47
CA ILE A 60 -18.11 12.12 -6.74
C ILE A 60 -18.74 10.76 -6.48
N GLN A 61 -20.03 10.63 -6.77
CA GLN A 61 -20.71 9.35 -6.76
C GLN A 61 -20.53 8.67 -8.11
N ILE A 62 -19.75 7.58 -8.13
CA ILE A 62 -19.51 6.83 -9.37
C ILE A 62 -20.54 5.71 -9.59
N GLY A 63 -20.84 5.39 -10.85
CA GLY A 63 -21.67 4.27 -11.26
C GLY A 63 -23.11 4.37 -10.77
N GLU A 64 -23.74 5.52 -10.87
CA GLU A 64 -25.12 5.75 -10.39
C GLU A 64 -26.11 4.84 -11.08
N LYS A 65 -25.99 4.61 -12.40
CA LYS A 65 -26.87 3.74 -13.17
C LYS A 65 -26.66 2.28 -12.81
N LEU A 66 -25.39 1.87 -12.59
CA LEU A 66 -25.02 0.50 -12.29
C LEU A 66 -25.41 0.08 -10.87
N THR A 67 -25.10 0.92 -9.87
CA THR A 67 -25.23 0.58 -8.43
C THR A 67 -26.46 1.18 -7.75
N LYS A 68 -27.07 2.19 -8.35
CA LYS A 68 -28.19 2.96 -7.78
C LYS A 68 -27.88 3.54 -6.40
N GLY A 69 -26.59 3.83 -6.13
CA GLY A 69 -26.13 4.37 -4.86
C GLY A 69 -26.01 3.36 -3.71
N LEU A 70 -26.07 2.05 -3.99
CA LEU A 70 -26.07 0.98 -2.97
C LEU A 70 -24.67 0.34 -2.72
N GLY A 71 -23.62 0.89 -3.30
CA GLY A 71 -22.27 0.34 -3.15
C GLY A 71 -21.93 -0.75 -4.18
N ALA A 72 -20.68 -1.21 -4.18
CA ALA A 72 -20.17 -2.22 -5.12
C ALA A 72 -20.23 -3.67 -4.59
N GLY A 73 -20.77 -3.91 -3.39
CA GLY A 73 -20.99 -5.24 -2.83
C GLY A 73 -19.71 -6.09 -2.69
N ALA A 74 -18.57 -5.48 -2.40
CA ALA A 74 -17.24 -6.10 -2.34
C ALA A 74 -16.81 -6.80 -3.65
N GLN A 75 -17.34 -6.38 -4.78
CA GLN A 75 -17.02 -6.90 -6.11
C GLN A 75 -16.17 -5.87 -6.87
N PRO A 76 -14.87 -6.15 -7.11
CA PRO A 76 -13.97 -5.21 -7.82
C PRO A 76 -14.45 -4.87 -9.23
N GLU A 77 -15.05 -5.82 -9.94
CA GLU A 77 -15.55 -5.64 -11.30
C GLU A 77 -16.71 -4.63 -11.35
N VAL A 78 -17.52 -4.58 -10.28
CA VAL A 78 -18.59 -3.57 -10.15
C VAL A 78 -17.99 -2.19 -9.89
N GLY A 79 -16.97 -2.11 -9.01
CA GLY A 79 -16.26 -0.87 -8.74
C GLY A 79 -15.56 -0.32 -9.98
N GLN A 80 -14.91 -1.17 -10.76
CA GLN A 80 -14.27 -0.81 -12.02
C GLN A 80 -15.29 -0.22 -13.02
N LYS A 81 -16.35 -0.96 -13.31
CA LYS A 81 -17.41 -0.50 -14.25
C LYS A 81 -18.07 0.80 -13.78
N ALA A 82 -18.24 0.97 -12.46
CA ALA A 82 -18.79 2.18 -11.89
C ALA A 82 -17.86 3.40 -12.15
N ALA A 83 -16.55 3.23 -12.05
CA ALA A 83 -15.59 4.28 -12.37
C ALA A 83 -15.52 4.55 -13.88
N GLU A 84 -15.59 3.52 -14.73
CA GLU A 84 -15.66 3.64 -16.18
C GLU A 84 -16.91 4.39 -16.64
N GLU A 85 -18.08 4.14 -16.00
CA GLU A 85 -19.32 4.87 -16.26
C GLU A 85 -19.18 6.38 -16.00
N SER A 86 -18.38 6.76 -14.99
CA SER A 86 -18.20 8.14 -14.56
C SER A 86 -16.86 8.74 -15.03
N ALA A 87 -16.23 8.17 -16.07
CA ALA A 87 -14.88 8.53 -16.49
C ALA A 87 -14.74 10.01 -16.91
N GLU A 88 -15.77 10.60 -17.52
CA GLU A 88 -15.76 12.02 -17.94
C GLU A 88 -15.72 12.95 -16.72
N GLU A 89 -16.51 12.67 -15.68
CA GLU A 89 -16.55 13.44 -14.44
C GLU A 89 -15.22 13.32 -13.68
N LEU A 90 -14.68 12.10 -13.59
CA LEU A 90 -13.37 11.83 -12.99
C LEU A 90 -12.24 12.56 -13.73
N SER A 91 -12.27 12.55 -15.06
CA SER A 91 -11.31 13.26 -15.90
C SER A 91 -11.36 14.77 -15.72
N ALA A 92 -12.57 15.34 -15.59
CA ALA A 92 -12.74 16.76 -15.32
C ALA A 92 -12.24 17.15 -13.92
N ALA A 93 -12.45 16.29 -12.92
CA ALA A 93 -12.08 16.56 -11.54
C ALA A 93 -10.56 16.61 -11.30
N VAL A 94 -9.76 15.86 -12.06
CA VAL A 94 -8.28 15.86 -11.92
C VAL A 94 -7.59 16.84 -12.86
N LYS A 95 -8.34 17.50 -13.74
CA LYS A 95 -7.78 18.38 -14.77
C LYS A 95 -6.97 19.52 -14.19
N GLY A 96 -5.76 19.71 -14.71
CA GLY A 96 -4.88 20.80 -14.31
C GLY A 96 -4.17 20.57 -12.96
N ALA A 97 -4.22 19.36 -12.42
CA ALA A 97 -3.35 18.98 -11.31
C ALA A 97 -1.94 18.66 -11.83
N ASP A 98 -0.93 18.94 -11.01
CA ASP A 98 0.45 18.53 -11.25
C ASP A 98 0.71 17.14 -10.65
N MET A 99 0.03 16.83 -9.53
CA MET A 99 0.15 15.55 -8.82
C MET A 99 -1.20 15.08 -8.29
N VAL A 100 -1.43 13.77 -8.38
CA VAL A 100 -2.61 13.10 -7.83
C VAL A 100 -2.19 11.94 -6.93
N PHE A 101 -2.66 11.97 -5.69
CA PHE A 101 -2.63 10.82 -4.80
C PHE A 101 -3.95 10.05 -4.92
N VAL A 102 -3.86 8.75 -5.12
CA VAL A 102 -5.01 7.83 -5.06
C VAL A 102 -4.88 6.96 -3.84
N THR A 103 -5.73 7.20 -2.82
CA THR A 103 -5.70 6.43 -1.57
C THR A 103 -6.92 5.55 -1.42
N CYS A 104 -6.71 4.30 -1.03
CA CYS A 104 -7.80 3.36 -0.78
C CYS A 104 -7.37 2.15 0.06
N GLY A 105 -8.34 1.46 0.64
CA GLY A 105 -8.15 0.11 1.19
C GLY A 105 -8.45 -0.94 0.11
N MET A 106 -7.48 -1.79 -0.18
CA MET A 106 -7.61 -2.89 -1.13
C MET A 106 -8.42 -4.06 -0.55
N GLY A 107 -9.01 -4.86 -1.43
CA GLY A 107 -9.80 -6.04 -1.08
C GLY A 107 -11.32 -5.84 -1.11
N GLY A 108 -11.79 -4.58 -1.14
CA GLY A 108 -13.19 -4.23 -1.32
C GLY A 108 -13.60 -4.09 -2.79
N GLY A 109 -14.79 -3.53 -3.07
CA GLY A 109 -15.26 -3.27 -4.43
C GLY A 109 -14.64 -2.01 -5.03
N ASN A 110 -14.91 -0.84 -4.44
CA ASN A 110 -14.49 0.46 -4.98
C ASN A 110 -12.98 0.65 -4.94
N GLY A 111 -12.34 0.50 -3.77
CA GLY A 111 -10.88 0.67 -3.67
C GLY A 111 -10.12 -0.24 -4.64
N THR A 112 -10.53 -1.50 -4.75
CA THR A 112 -9.86 -2.50 -5.59
C THR A 112 -10.14 -2.33 -7.08
N GLY A 113 -11.38 -1.94 -7.43
CA GLY A 113 -11.84 -1.85 -8.82
C GLY A 113 -11.76 -0.45 -9.40
N ALA A 114 -12.20 0.58 -8.65
CA ALA A 114 -12.28 1.95 -9.16
C ALA A 114 -10.94 2.70 -9.07
N ALA A 115 -10.12 2.46 -8.03
CA ALA A 115 -8.86 3.19 -7.88
C ALA A 115 -7.90 3.03 -9.07
N PRO A 116 -7.72 1.83 -9.68
CA PRO A 116 -6.91 1.71 -10.90
C PRO A 116 -7.44 2.54 -12.07
N VAL A 117 -8.77 2.66 -12.23
CA VAL A 117 -9.39 3.46 -13.29
C VAL A 117 -9.15 4.95 -13.05
N VAL A 118 -9.35 5.42 -11.82
CA VAL A 118 -9.08 6.82 -11.42
C VAL A 118 -7.61 7.18 -11.66
N ALA A 119 -6.71 6.30 -11.22
CA ALA A 119 -5.26 6.49 -11.39
C ALA A 119 -4.88 6.54 -12.89
N LYS A 120 -5.42 5.63 -13.69
CA LYS A 120 -5.19 5.60 -15.14
C LYS A 120 -5.63 6.88 -15.81
N ILE A 121 -6.82 7.41 -15.46
CA ILE A 121 -7.33 8.68 -15.99
C ILE A 121 -6.38 9.85 -15.67
N ALA A 122 -5.83 9.90 -14.46
CA ALA A 122 -4.87 10.93 -14.07
C ALA A 122 -3.54 10.78 -14.84
N LYS A 123 -3.00 9.57 -14.91
CA LYS A 123 -1.74 9.28 -15.60
C LYS A 123 -1.83 9.55 -17.10
N GLU A 124 -2.95 9.24 -17.75
CA GLU A 124 -3.19 9.53 -19.17
C GLU A 124 -3.24 11.03 -19.48
N GLN A 125 -3.54 11.87 -18.50
CA GLN A 125 -3.44 13.33 -18.60
C GLN A 125 -2.02 13.87 -18.37
N GLY A 126 -1.05 12.99 -18.12
CA GLY A 126 0.36 13.36 -17.85
C GLY A 126 0.60 13.83 -16.41
N ILE A 127 -0.34 13.65 -15.51
CA ILE A 127 -0.27 14.05 -14.10
C ILE A 127 0.56 13.01 -13.35
N LEU A 128 1.50 13.44 -12.49
CA LEU A 128 2.24 12.54 -11.62
C LEU A 128 1.27 11.82 -10.67
N THR A 129 1.14 10.51 -10.83
CA THR A 129 0.11 9.74 -10.13
C THR A 129 0.74 8.76 -9.14
N VAL A 130 0.43 8.94 -7.85
CA VAL A 130 0.95 8.12 -6.74
C VAL A 130 -0.19 7.37 -6.06
N GLY A 131 -0.07 6.05 -5.99
CA GLY A 131 -0.98 5.20 -5.24
C GLY A 131 -0.47 4.98 -3.81
N VAL A 132 -1.32 5.23 -2.81
CA VAL A 132 -1.02 4.93 -1.39
C VAL A 132 -2.15 4.08 -0.84
N VAL A 133 -1.91 2.78 -0.67
CA VAL A 133 -2.98 1.83 -0.41
C VAL A 133 -2.65 0.86 0.71
N THR A 134 -3.69 0.34 1.38
CA THR A 134 -3.53 -0.70 2.40
C THR A 134 -3.95 -2.07 1.88
N LYS A 135 -3.23 -3.13 2.31
CA LYS A 135 -3.69 -4.53 2.22
C LYS A 135 -4.56 -4.86 3.43
N PRO A 136 -5.63 -5.65 3.27
CA PRO A 136 -6.48 -6.05 4.39
C PRO A 136 -5.72 -6.90 5.41
N PHE A 137 -6.22 -6.95 6.63
CA PHE A 137 -5.75 -7.90 7.64
C PHE A 137 -6.04 -9.34 7.21
N LYS A 138 -5.21 -10.30 7.63
CA LYS A 138 -5.43 -11.75 7.35
C LYS A 138 -6.76 -12.25 7.87
N PHE A 139 -7.25 -11.72 8.99
CA PHE A 139 -8.55 -12.10 9.54
C PHE A 139 -9.76 -11.62 8.73
N GLU A 140 -9.58 -10.67 7.80
CA GLU A 140 -10.64 -10.16 6.93
C GLU A 140 -11.05 -11.13 5.80
N ALA A 141 -10.57 -12.34 5.83
CA ALA A 141 -10.82 -13.47 4.93
C ALA A 141 -9.92 -13.53 3.68
N LYS A 142 -9.67 -14.77 3.27
CA LYS A 142 -8.78 -15.09 2.13
C LYS A 142 -9.24 -14.44 0.81
N GLN A 143 -10.56 -14.42 0.56
CA GLN A 143 -11.08 -13.82 -0.67
C GLN A 143 -10.78 -12.32 -0.76
N ARG A 144 -10.87 -11.61 0.36
CA ARG A 144 -10.55 -10.18 0.41
C ARG A 144 -9.06 -9.93 0.12
N MET A 145 -8.17 -10.79 0.62
CA MET A 145 -6.74 -10.73 0.31
C MET A 145 -6.45 -11.02 -1.17
N LEU A 146 -7.13 -12.00 -1.78
CA LEU A 146 -6.98 -12.31 -3.21
C LEU A 146 -7.43 -11.12 -4.07
N ASN A 147 -8.57 -10.52 -3.76
CA ASN A 147 -9.04 -9.31 -4.43
C ASN A 147 -8.02 -8.17 -4.30
N ALA A 148 -7.45 -8.00 -3.08
CA ALA A 148 -6.45 -6.96 -2.82
C ALA A 148 -5.20 -7.16 -3.69
N THR A 149 -4.66 -8.36 -3.75
CA THR A 149 -3.47 -8.68 -4.55
C THR A 149 -3.70 -8.36 -6.03
N GLY A 150 -4.80 -8.84 -6.62
CA GLY A 150 -5.12 -8.55 -8.01
C GLY A 150 -5.42 -7.06 -8.27
N GLY A 151 -5.95 -6.33 -7.27
CA GLY A 151 -6.15 -4.88 -7.36
C GLY A 151 -4.85 -4.09 -7.32
N ILE A 152 -3.91 -4.50 -6.47
CA ILE A 152 -2.58 -3.90 -6.35
C ILE A 152 -1.80 -4.05 -7.66
N GLU A 153 -1.85 -5.22 -8.29
CA GLU A 153 -1.19 -5.44 -9.59
C GLU A 153 -1.75 -4.49 -10.67
N ARG A 154 -3.09 -4.38 -10.79
CA ARG A 154 -3.72 -3.44 -11.73
C ARG A 154 -3.40 -1.97 -11.41
N LEU A 155 -3.37 -1.61 -10.12
CA LEU A 155 -3.03 -0.24 -9.72
C LEU A 155 -1.57 0.09 -10.04
N LYS A 156 -0.65 -0.87 -9.82
CA LYS A 156 0.77 -0.72 -10.15
C LYS A 156 1.01 -0.34 -11.61
N GLU A 157 0.22 -0.89 -12.53
CA GLU A 157 0.30 -0.55 -13.96
C GLU A 157 -0.29 0.84 -14.27
N SER A 158 -1.16 1.34 -13.39
CA SER A 158 -1.93 2.57 -13.59
C SER A 158 -1.35 3.80 -12.90
N VAL A 159 -0.34 3.65 -12.04
CA VAL A 159 0.34 4.73 -11.31
C VAL A 159 1.80 4.87 -11.74
N ASP A 160 2.44 5.97 -11.36
CA ASP A 160 3.89 6.14 -11.50
C ASP A 160 4.63 5.49 -10.34
N THR A 161 4.10 5.68 -9.14
CA THR A 161 4.65 5.13 -7.90
C THR A 161 3.53 4.54 -7.04
N LEU A 162 3.78 3.38 -6.44
CA LEU A 162 2.84 2.68 -5.57
C LEU A 162 3.46 2.37 -4.22
N ILE A 163 2.82 2.86 -3.17
CA ILE A 163 3.12 2.56 -1.77
C ILE A 163 2.06 1.59 -1.25
N VAL A 164 2.47 0.44 -0.75
CA VAL A 164 1.57 -0.60 -0.24
C VAL A 164 1.85 -0.85 1.23
N ILE A 165 0.85 -0.66 2.07
CA ILE A 165 0.92 -0.81 3.52
C ILE A 165 0.13 -2.06 3.93
N PRO A 166 0.78 -3.14 4.39
CA PRO A 166 0.06 -4.32 4.89
C PRO A 166 -0.49 -4.05 6.29
N ASN A 167 -1.83 -4.11 6.45
CA ASN A 167 -2.45 -3.92 7.77
C ASN A 167 -1.95 -4.92 8.82
N ASP A 168 -1.54 -6.13 8.41
CA ASP A 168 -0.95 -7.11 9.35
C ASP A 168 0.28 -6.58 10.08
N LYS A 169 1.05 -5.69 9.44
CA LYS A 169 2.22 -5.05 10.05
C LYS A 169 1.85 -4.09 11.19
N LEU A 170 0.66 -3.53 11.14
CA LEU A 170 0.14 -2.72 12.25
C LEU A 170 -0.04 -3.54 13.53
N LEU A 171 -0.34 -4.85 13.41
CA LEU A 171 -0.47 -5.74 14.55
C LEU A 171 0.86 -5.98 15.29
N GLU A 172 2.00 -5.73 14.63
CA GLU A 172 3.33 -5.86 15.23
C GLU A 172 3.67 -4.66 16.14
N ILE A 173 3.03 -3.49 15.92
CA ILE A 173 3.30 -2.24 16.63
C ILE A 173 2.21 -1.81 17.60
N VAL A 174 1.00 -2.41 17.54
CA VAL A 174 -0.11 -2.06 18.43
C VAL A 174 -0.12 -2.94 19.68
N ASP A 175 -0.64 -2.39 20.79
CA ASP A 175 -0.82 -3.17 22.04
C ASP A 175 -1.92 -4.23 21.83
N ARG A 176 -1.79 -5.36 22.54
CA ARG A 176 -2.80 -6.45 22.57
C ARG A 176 -4.19 -5.99 23.04
N ARG A 177 -4.29 -4.84 23.68
CA ARG A 177 -5.54 -4.22 24.13
C ARG A 177 -6.17 -3.31 23.09
N THR A 178 -5.50 -3.06 21.95
CA THR A 178 -6.00 -2.19 20.89
C THR A 178 -7.29 -2.75 20.32
N THR A 179 -8.33 -1.94 20.27
CA THR A 179 -9.62 -2.35 19.71
C THR A 179 -9.57 -2.39 18.19
N MET A 180 -10.50 -3.13 17.55
CA MET A 180 -10.58 -3.17 16.09
C MET A 180 -10.78 -1.77 15.46
N PRO A 181 -11.65 -0.88 15.97
CA PRO A 181 -11.74 0.48 15.46
C PRO A 181 -10.41 1.26 15.56
N ASP A 182 -9.65 1.07 16.65
CA ASP A 182 -8.38 1.76 16.81
C ASP A 182 -7.30 1.22 15.86
N ALA A 183 -7.30 -0.10 15.60
CA ALA A 183 -6.40 -0.68 14.60
C ALA A 183 -6.69 -0.18 13.18
N LEU A 184 -7.98 -0.02 12.81
CA LEU A 184 -8.36 0.58 11.53
C LEU A 184 -8.00 2.06 11.45
N LYS A 185 -8.18 2.82 12.55
CA LYS A 185 -7.72 4.21 12.63
C LYS A 185 -6.20 4.31 12.42
N LYS A 186 -5.44 3.35 12.96
CA LYS A 186 -3.99 3.31 12.76
C LYS A 186 -3.60 3.08 11.30
N ALA A 187 -4.38 2.27 10.56
CA ALA A 187 -4.20 2.12 9.12
C ALA A 187 -4.45 3.44 8.36
N ASP A 188 -5.50 4.17 8.74
CA ASP A 188 -5.81 5.49 8.15
C ASP A 188 -4.70 6.51 8.49
N GLU A 189 -4.11 6.45 9.71
CA GLU A 189 -2.98 7.29 10.12
C GLU A 189 -1.75 7.07 9.23
N VAL A 190 -1.44 5.83 8.92
CA VAL A 190 -0.27 5.51 8.08
C VAL A 190 -0.49 6.01 6.65
N LEU A 191 -1.71 5.88 6.10
CA LEU A 191 -2.05 6.47 4.81
C LEU A 191 -1.89 7.99 4.82
N GLN A 192 -2.37 8.63 5.88
CA GLN A 192 -2.24 10.08 6.08
C GLN A 192 -0.78 10.51 6.19
N GLN A 193 0.02 9.85 7.01
CA GLN A 193 1.44 10.16 7.19
C GLN A 193 2.23 9.99 5.87
N ALA A 194 1.89 8.98 5.07
CA ALA A 194 2.53 8.76 3.78
C ALA A 194 2.23 9.90 2.78
N VAL A 195 1.00 10.37 2.71
CA VAL A 195 0.62 11.50 1.86
C VAL A 195 1.24 12.79 2.41
N GLN A 196 1.13 13.04 3.71
CA GLN A 196 1.67 14.24 4.36
C GLN A 196 3.19 14.33 4.19
N GLY A 197 3.91 13.23 4.40
CA GLY A 197 5.37 13.20 4.25
C GLY A 197 5.85 13.64 2.87
N ILE A 198 5.04 13.40 1.82
CA ILE A 198 5.36 13.83 0.45
C ILE A 198 4.90 15.27 0.21
N THR A 199 3.69 15.63 0.67
CA THR A 199 3.13 16.97 0.45
C THR A 199 3.89 18.05 1.21
N ASP A 200 4.35 17.74 2.42
CA ASP A 200 5.16 18.66 3.23
C ASP A 200 6.49 19.00 2.56
N LEU A 201 7.11 18.04 1.86
CA LEU A 201 8.34 18.25 1.08
C LEU A 201 8.17 19.31 -0.03
N ILE A 202 6.98 19.34 -0.64
CA ILE A 202 6.69 20.21 -1.78
C ILE A 202 6.19 21.58 -1.30
N ASN A 203 5.36 21.61 -0.26
CA ASN A 203 4.59 22.80 0.13
C ASN A 203 5.23 23.62 1.25
N LEU A 204 6.04 23.00 2.13
CA LEU A 204 6.60 23.71 3.27
C LEU A 204 7.98 24.32 2.94
N PRO A 205 8.18 25.60 3.25
CA PRO A 205 9.51 26.23 3.10
C PRO A 205 10.51 25.57 4.05
N ALA A 206 11.68 25.24 3.54
CA ALA A 206 12.75 24.57 4.29
C ALA A 206 14.09 25.27 4.06
N LEU A 207 15.13 24.94 4.85
CA LEU A 207 16.50 25.44 4.65
C LEU A 207 17.09 24.92 3.32
N ILE A 208 16.80 23.68 3.01
CA ILE A 208 17.08 23.04 1.72
C ILE A 208 15.76 22.55 1.19
N ASN A 209 15.17 23.31 0.28
CA ASN A 209 13.90 23.00 -0.34
C ASN A 209 14.07 21.91 -1.40
N LEU A 210 13.14 20.98 -1.42
CA LEU A 210 12.90 20.10 -2.54
C LEU A 210 11.79 20.70 -3.40
N ASP A 211 12.05 20.88 -4.68
CA ASP A 211 11.01 21.32 -5.59
C ASP A 211 10.17 20.15 -6.15
N PHE A 212 9.07 20.48 -6.79
CA PHE A 212 8.20 19.46 -7.40
C PHE A 212 8.92 18.65 -8.49
N ALA A 213 9.91 19.25 -9.18
CA ALA A 213 10.65 18.56 -10.22
C ALA A 213 11.56 17.46 -9.65
N ASP A 214 12.14 17.69 -8.47
CA ASP A 214 12.94 16.69 -7.73
C ASP A 214 12.08 15.51 -7.34
N VAL A 215 10.92 15.77 -6.71
CA VAL A 215 9.96 14.73 -6.32
C VAL A 215 9.45 13.97 -7.55
N SER A 216 9.13 14.67 -8.63
CA SER A 216 8.69 14.05 -9.88
C SER A 216 9.76 13.12 -10.48
N THR A 217 11.03 13.52 -10.46
CA THR A 217 12.15 12.71 -10.96
C THR A 217 12.30 11.39 -10.19
N VAL A 218 12.11 11.44 -8.87
CA VAL A 218 12.22 10.27 -8.00
C VAL A 218 11.00 9.36 -8.12
N MET A 219 9.81 9.89 -8.44
CA MET A 219 8.56 9.12 -8.40
C MET A 219 8.02 8.69 -9.76
N LYS A 220 8.34 9.39 -10.85
CA LYS A 220 7.77 9.11 -12.16
C LYS A 220 8.23 7.76 -12.70
N ASP A 221 7.26 6.88 -13.02
CA ASP A 221 7.47 5.54 -13.58
C ASP A 221 8.43 4.64 -12.77
N LYS A 222 8.42 4.78 -11.43
CA LYS A 222 9.32 4.02 -10.54
C LYS A 222 8.70 2.75 -9.94
N GLY A 223 7.41 2.55 -10.07
CA GLY A 223 6.71 1.36 -9.57
C GLY A 223 6.61 1.33 -8.05
N LEU A 224 7.08 0.27 -7.39
CA LEU A 224 6.97 0.18 -5.93
C LEU A 224 7.93 1.14 -5.23
N ALA A 225 7.43 1.79 -4.17
CA ALA A 225 8.20 2.65 -3.31
C ALA A 225 8.12 2.23 -1.83
N HIS A 226 9.17 2.54 -1.11
CA HIS A 226 9.25 2.50 0.34
C HIS A 226 9.09 3.92 0.87
N ILE A 227 8.25 4.11 1.89
CA ILE A 227 8.19 5.35 2.66
C ILE A 227 8.28 5.01 4.14
N GLY A 228 9.21 5.62 4.84
CA GLY A 228 9.34 5.46 6.27
C GLY A 228 9.50 6.80 6.96
N ILE A 229 8.92 6.92 8.14
CA ILE A 229 9.02 8.10 9.00
C ILE A 229 9.51 7.63 10.35
N GLY A 230 10.55 8.28 10.86
CA GLY A 230 11.08 8.03 12.19
C GLY A 230 11.31 9.32 12.93
N SER A 231 11.00 9.34 14.23
CA SER A 231 11.25 10.49 15.12
C SER A 231 12.00 10.01 16.35
N ALA A 232 12.99 10.79 16.76
CA ALA A 232 13.77 10.50 17.96
C ALA A 232 14.20 11.79 18.67
N LYS A 233 14.60 11.67 19.93
CA LYS A 233 15.03 12.76 20.79
C LYS A 233 16.41 12.47 21.39
N GLY A 234 17.15 13.52 21.73
CA GLY A 234 18.46 13.44 22.38
C GLY A 234 19.64 13.56 21.44
N ASP A 235 20.84 13.28 21.95
CA ASP A 235 22.11 13.52 21.27
C ASP A 235 22.23 12.74 19.94
N ASP A 236 21.72 11.51 19.89
CA ASP A 236 21.78 10.63 18.71
C ASP A 236 20.48 10.65 17.88
N LYS A 237 19.65 11.70 18.04
CA LYS A 237 18.29 11.80 17.47
C LYS A 237 18.22 11.53 15.97
N ALA A 238 19.15 12.04 15.18
CA ALA A 238 19.14 11.86 13.74
C ALA A 238 19.40 10.40 13.33
N ILE A 239 20.40 9.76 13.95
CA ILE A 239 20.74 8.36 13.70
C ILE A 239 19.61 7.42 14.16
N GLU A 240 19.00 7.69 15.31
CA GLU A 240 17.87 6.90 15.79
C GLU A 240 16.64 7.10 14.92
N ALA A 241 16.32 8.35 14.54
CA ALA A 241 15.20 8.65 13.66
C ALA A 241 15.36 8.00 12.28
N VAL A 242 16.53 8.07 11.65
CA VAL A 242 16.75 7.44 10.34
C VAL A 242 16.67 5.92 10.41
N LYS A 243 17.18 5.29 11.47
CA LYS A 243 17.03 3.86 11.68
C LYS A 243 15.57 3.46 11.80
N LEU A 244 14.77 4.22 12.55
CA LEU A 244 13.33 3.99 12.65
C LEU A 244 12.61 4.19 11.31
N ALA A 245 12.98 5.21 10.54
CA ALA A 245 12.41 5.46 9.23
C ALA A 245 12.69 4.30 8.26
N VAL A 246 13.94 3.87 8.15
CA VAL A 246 14.36 2.81 7.23
C VAL A 246 13.88 1.42 7.67
N ALA A 247 13.90 1.15 8.97
CA ALA A 247 13.45 -0.12 9.54
C ALA A 247 11.94 -0.16 9.80
N SER A 248 11.16 0.77 9.20
CA SER A 248 9.72 0.84 9.43
C SER A 248 9.08 -0.54 9.29
N PRO A 249 8.54 -1.14 10.35
CA PRO A 249 7.93 -2.47 10.29
C PRO A 249 6.65 -2.48 9.46
N LEU A 250 6.14 -1.29 9.08
CA LEU A 250 4.87 -1.11 8.39
C LEU A 250 4.91 -1.50 6.90
N LEU A 251 6.11 -1.71 6.32
CA LEU A 251 6.27 -1.97 4.89
C LEU A 251 6.86 -3.36 4.62
N GLU A 252 6.53 -3.93 3.47
CA GLU A 252 7.10 -5.19 2.99
C GLU A 252 8.39 -4.97 2.17
N THR A 253 8.75 -3.71 1.94
CA THR A 253 9.91 -3.30 1.13
C THR A 253 11.06 -2.87 2.03
N THR A 254 12.28 -2.96 1.53
CA THR A 254 13.49 -2.40 2.13
C THR A 254 14.08 -1.39 1.18
N ILE A 255 14.90 -0.46 1.68
CA ILE A 255 15.57 0.54 0.83
C ILE A 255 16.78 -0.02 0.08
N ASN A 256 17.18 -1.25 0.38
CA ASN A 256 18.36 -1.88 -0.24
C ASN A 256 18.16 -2.01 -1.75
N GLY A 257 19.10 -1.47 -2.52
CA GLY A 257 19.06 -1.47 -3.98
C GLY A 257 18.08 -0.47 -4.59
N ALA A 258 17.62 0.51 -3.81
CA ALA A 258 16.85 1.64 -4.33
C ALA A 258 17.69 2.43 -5.33
N THR A 259 17.11 2.84 -6.45
CA THR A 259 17.79 3.67 -7.43
C THR A 259 17.72 5.16 -7.12
N HIS A 260 16.68 5.58 -6.41
CA HIS A 260 16.47 6.96 -6.00
C HIS A 260 15.94 7.00 -4.58
N VAL A 261 16.44 7.92 -3.78
CA VAL A 261 16.02 8.14 -2.40
C VAL A 261 15.84 9.63 -2.14
N ILE A 262 14.75 9.99 -1.50
CA ILE A 262 14.55 11.31 -0.89
C ILE A 262 14.70 11.14 0.62
N ILE A 263 15.52 11.99 1.22
CA ILE A 263 15.65 12.11 2.67
C ILE A 263 15.21 13.51 3.05
N ASN A 264 14.23 13.62 3.91
CA ASN A 264 13.86 14.90 4.51
C ASN A 264 14.05 14.84 6.02
N ILE A 265 14.81 15.77 6.53
CA ILE A 265 15.07 15.90 7.96
C ILE A 265 14.41 17.19 8.47
N SER A 266 13.59 17.08 9.50
CA SER A 266 12.95 18.22 10.16
C SER A 266 13.19 18.19 11.67
N GLY A 267 13.32 19.35 12.28
CA GLY A 267 13.48 19.51 13.73
C GLY A 267 14.66 20.37 14.13
N ASP A 268 15.14 20.17 15.36
CA ASP A 268 16.34 20.81 15.90
C ASP A 268 17.57 19.99 15.47
N ILE A 269 18.06 20.27 14.25
CA ILE A 269 19.11 19.49 13.60
C ILE A 269 20.38 20.30 13.37
N SER A 270 21.53 19.67 13.64
CA SER A 270 22.85 20.16 13.30
C SER A 270 23.31 19.67 11.92
N LEU A 271 24.38 20.25 11.38
CA LEU A 271 25.00 19.77 10.15
C LEU A 271 25.54 18.33 10.29
N MET A 272 26.00 17.96 11.48
CA MET A 272 26.49 16.60 11.75
C MET A 272 25.34 15.60 11.74
N ASP A 273 24.21 15.92 12.36
CA ASP A 273 23.00 15.11 12.35
C ASP A 273 22.54 14.82 10.91
N ALA A 274 22.54 15.85 10.07
CA ALA A 274 22.19 15.73 8.66
C ALA A 274 23.15 14.83 7.88
N ASN A 275 24.47 14.99 8.11
CA ASN A 275 25.50 14.16 7.49
C ASN A 275 25.39 12.70 7.90
N ASP A 276 25.20 12.44 9.19
CA ASP A 276 25.15 11.07 9.72
C ASP A 276 23.90 10.33 9.23
N ALA A 277 22.74 11.00 9.17
CA ALA A 277 21.53 10.44 8.61
C ALA A 277 21.66 10.13 7.11
N ALA A 278 22.22 11.07 6.33
CA ALA A 278 22.44 10.88 4.89
C ALA A 278 23.41 9.74 4.60
N SER A 279 24.54 9.68 5.34
CA SER A 279 25.53 8.60 5.21
C SER A 279 24.94 7.24 5.52
N TYR A 280 24.11 7.13 6.58
CA TYR A 280 23.46 5.89 6.94
C TYR A 280 22.51 5.37 5.83
N VAL A 281 21.76 6.27 5.19
CA VAL A 281 20.89 5.90 4.07
C VAL A 281 21.69 5.51 2.84
N GLN A 282 22.79 6.23 2.54
CA GLN A 282 23.69 5.91 1.43
C GLN A 282 24.28 4.51 1.57
N ASP A 283 24.75 4.15 2.77
CA ASP A 283 25.33 2.83 3.05
C ASP A 283 24.30 1.70 2.83
N LEU A 284 23.02 1.95 3.10
CA LEU A 284 21.94 0.97 2.91
C LEU A 284 21.41 0.90 1.49
N ALA A 285 21.23 2.05 0.82
CA ALA A 285 20.72 2.11 -0.54
C ALA A 285 21.76 1.62 -1.56
N GLY A 286 23.04 1.86 -1.29
CA GLY A 286 24.17 1.54 -2.13
C GLY A 286 24.75 2.77 -2.84
N ASP A 287 25.99 2.64 -3.34
CA ASP A 287 26.77 3.76 -3.92
C ASP A 287 26.13 4.33 -5.21
N ASP A 288 25.34 3.53 -5.92
CA ASP A 288 24.70 3.93 -7.18
C ASP A 288 23.36 4.67 -6.97
N ALA A 289 22.87 4.80 -5.73
CA ALA A 289 21.61 5.45 -5.41
C ALA A 289 21.71 6.97 -5.57
N ASN A 290 20.78 7.57 -6.32
CA ASN A 290 20.62 9.02 -6.38
C ASN A 290 19.85 9.50 -5.16
N ILE A 291 20.55 10.18 -4.23
CA ILE A 291 19.96 10.69 -2.98
C ILE A 291 19.70 12.18 -3.11
N ILE A 292 18.45 12.58 -2.90
CA ILE A 292 18.01 13.96 -2.83
C ILE A 292 17.71 14.28 -1.36
N PHE A 293 18.27 15.39 -0.88
CA PHE A 293 18.27 15.76 0.53
C PHE A 293 17.49 17.05 0.77
N GLY A 294 16.54 17.02 1.70
CA GLY A 294 15.83 18.18 2.22
C GLY A 294 16.07 18.37 3.72
N ALA A 295 16.10 19.61 4.17
CA ALA A 295 16.29 19.94 5.58
C ALA A 295 15.41 21.11 6.01
N LYS A 296 14.59 20.90 7.05
CA LYS A 296 13.73 21.92 7.66
C LYS A 296 14.13 22.09 9.12
N PHE A 297 14.54 23.30 9.49
CA PHE A 297 14.70 23.65 10.89
C PHE A 297 13.34 24.02 11.51
N ASP A 298 12.99 23.41 12.64
CA ASP A 298 11.72 23.65 13.33
C ASP A 298 11.98 23.94 14.80
N GLU A 299 11.87 25.22 15.19
CA GLU A 299 12.12 25.70 16.56
C GLU A 299 11.13 25.11 17.60
N SER A 300 9.97 24.59 17.14
CA SER A 300 8.98 23.98 18.03
C SER A 300 9.40 22.58 18.50
N MET A 301 10.31 21.93 17.76
CA MET A 301 10.81 20.58 18.02
C MET A 301 12.13 20.63 18.81
N THR A 302 12.04 20.98 20.10
CA THR A 302 13.24 21.07 20.95
C THR A 302 13.86 19.69 21.16
N ASP A 303 15.14 19.53 20.80
CA ASP A 303 15.91 18.30 20.94
C ASP A 303 15.28 17.06 20.27
N GLU A 304 14.51 17.29 19.23
CA GLU A 304 13.81 16.26 18.47
C GLU A 304 14.11 16.39 16.98
N ALA A 305 14.30 15.24 16.31
CA ALA A 305 14.41 15.16 14.87
C ALA A 305 13.39 14.17 14.31
N THR A 306 12.75 14.53 13.20
CA THR A 306 11.88 13.65 12.41
C THR A 306 12.50 13.50 11.02
N ILE A 307 12.69 12.26 10.58
CA ILE A 307 13.25 11.93 9.29
C ILE A 307 12.23 11.16 8.47
N THR A 308 11.97 11.64 7.26
CA THR A 308 11.17 10.94 6.25
C THR A 308 12.11 10.43 5.16
N VAL A 309 12.05 9.14 4.87
CA VAL A 309 12.80 8.48 3.81
C VAL A 309 11.83 7.93 2.78
N ILE A 310 12.00 8.32 1.51
CA ILE A 310 11.23 7.79 0.39
C ILE A 310 12.22 7.16 -0.58
N ALA A 311 12.12 5.84 -0.76
CA ALA A 311 13.00 5.10 -1.67
C ALA A 311 12.18 4.47 -2.80
N THR A 312 12.65 4.66 -4.03
CA THR A 312 11.97 4.20 -5.26
C THR A 312 12.91 3.42 -6.18
N GLY A 313 12.34 2.81 -7.21
CA GLY A 313 13.11 1.94 -8.10
C GLY A 313 13.61 0.70 -7.38
N LEU A 314 12.85 0.22 -6.40
CA LEU A 314 13.10 -1.01 -5.68
C LEU A 314 12.93 -2.18 -6.64
N GLU A 315 14.00 -2.87 -6.97
CA GLU A 315 13.89 -4.14 -7.68
C GLU A 315 13.13 -5.11 -6.78
N THR A 316 12.10 -5.76 -7.33
CA THR A 316 11.39 -6.82 -6.61
C THR A 316 12.39 -7.86 -6.16
N ALA A 317 12.59 -7.99 -4.87
CA ALA A 317 13.58 -8.88 -4.23
C ALA A 317 13.41 -10.39 -4.60
N GLY A 318 12.50 -10.71 -5.51
CA GLY A 318 12.24 -12.05 -6.04
C GLY A 318 12.74 -12.35 -7.45
N ALA A 319 13.07 -11.33 -8.28
CA ALA A 319 13.42 -11.58 -9.69
C ALA A 319 14.92 -11.80 -9.91
N ASN A 320 15.80 -11.31 -9.05
CA ASN A 320 17.25 -11.43 -9.22
C ASN A 320 17.92 -12.55 -8.41
N ALA A 321 17.21 -13.20 -7.49
CA ALA A 321 17.75 -14.37 -6.79
C ALA A 321 17.85 -15.63 -7.70
N ALA A 322 17.16 -15.66 -8.84
CA ALA A 322 17.22 -16.76 -9.80
C ALA A 322 18.26 -16.56 -10.94
N GLY A 323 18.89 -15.38 -11.05
CA GLY A 323 19.71 -15.00 -12.20
C GLY A 323 21.23 -14.95 -11.99
N LYS A 324 21.75 -15.03 -10.78
CA LYS A 324 23.20 -14.84 -10.51
C LYS A 324 23.84 -15.94 -9.66
N ILE A 325 23.56 -17.19 -9.93
CA ILE A 325 24.46 -18.29 -9.51
C ILE A 325 24.78 -19.12 -10.75
N VAL A 326 25.63 -18.57 -11.58
CA VAL A 326 26.45 -19.41 -12.50
C VAL A 326 27.89 -19.27 -12.02
N PRO A 327 28.45 -20.21 -11.27
CA PRO A 327 29.88 -20.25 -11.10
C PRO A 327 30.50 -20.52 -12.48
N LYS A 328 31.24 -19.57 -13.01
CA LYS A 328 32.18 -19.83 -14.13
C LYS A 328 33.20 -20.86 -13.64
N MET A 329 32.91 -22.14 -13.80
CA MET A 329 33.93 -23.15 -13.77
C MET A 329 34.81 -22.97 -15.01
N GLN A 330 36.01 -22.47 -14.82
CA GLN A 330 37.11 -22.59 -15.77
C GLN A 330 37.41 -24.10 -15.93
N TYR A 331 37.05 -24.66 -17.08
CA TYR A 331 37.56 -25.95 -17.49
C TYR A 331 39.04 -25.76 -17.87
N GLN A 332 39.93 -26.10 -16.94
CA GLN A 332 41.33 -26.44 -17.31
C GLN A 332 41.31 -27.81 -17.98
N ASN A 333 41.84 -27.83 -19.21
CA ASN A 333 42.13 -29.04 -19.98
C ASN A 333 42.96 -30.03 -19.15
N MET A 334 42.42 -31.17 -18.81
CA MET A 334 43.16 -32.33 -18.41
C MET A 334 42.80 -33.54 -19.30
N GLY A 335 43.85 -34.15 -19.81
CA GLY A 335 43.99 -35.15 -20.86
C GLY A 335 43.03 -36.33 -20.84
N THR A 336 42.85 -36.81 -22.02
CA THR A 336 42.19 -38.05 -22.44
C THR A 336 42.70 -39.29 -21.68
N VAL A 337 41.77 -39.96 -20.94
CA VAL A 337 41.97 -41.33 -20.43
C VAL A 337 41.00 -42.26 -21.16
N PRO A 338 41.47 -43.42 -21.70
CA PRO A 338 40.62 -44.29 -22.51
C PRO A 338 39.63 -45.09 -21.66
N ARG A 339 38.41 -45.18 -22.16
CA ARG A 339 37.28 -45.91 -21.56
C ARG A 339 37.39 -47.39 -21.88
N PRO A 340 37.30 -48.36 -20.93
CA PRO A 340 37.17 -49.76 -21.22
C PRO A 340 35.77 -50.10 -21.76
N THR A 341 35.70 -50.79 -22.86
CA THR A 341 34.49 -51.35 -23.46
C THR A 341 34.10 -52.64 -22.71
N ALA A 342 32.87 -52.72 -22.23
CA ALA A 342 32.25 -53.95 -21.77
C ALA A 342 31.21 -54.46 -22.80
N PRO A 343 31.09 -55.78 -22.99
CA PRO A 343 30.34 -56.36 -24.10
C PRO A 343 28.82 -56.30 -23.89
N VAL A 344 28.12 -56.00 -24.97
CA VAL A 344 26.65 -55.96 -25.06
C VAL A 344 26.14 -57.36 -25.35
N THR A 345 25.32 -57.94 -24.48
CA THR A 345 24.53 -59.16 -24.76
C THR A 345 23.13 -58.76 -25.25
N PRO A 346 22.65 -59.41 -26.32
CA PRO A 346 21.30 -59.08 -26.82
C PRO A 346 20.20 -59.75 -26.00
N ARG A 347 19.16 -58.99 -25.67
CA ARG A 347 17.93 -59.45 -25.00
C ARG A 347 16.86 -59.79 -26.06
N PRO A 348 16.15 -60.92 -25.93
CA PRO A 348 15.15 -61.33 -26.89
C PRO A 348 13.85 -60.51 -26.82
N ALA A 349 13.22 -60.36 -27.95
CA ALA A 349 11.91 -59.73 -28.12
C ALA A 349 10.81 -60.55 -27.43
N ALA A 350 10.01 -59.90 -26.60
CA ALA A 350 8.78 -60.48 -26.01
C ALA A 350 7.56 -60.00 -26.80
N GLN A 351 6.73 -60.96 -27.13
CA GLN A 351 5.52 -60.89 -27.91
C GLN A 351 4.40 -60.08 -27.23
N ALA A 352 3.59 -59.42 -28.07
CA ALA A 352 2.37 -58.75 -27.70
C ALA A 352 1.32 -59.73 -27.14
N GLY A 353 0.88 -59.50 -25.90
CA GLY A 353 -0.25 -60.19 -25.28
C GLY A 353 -1.42 -59.22 -25.12
N TYR A 354 -2.58 -59.63 -25.57
CA TYR A 354 -3.86 -58.94 -25.50
C TYR A 354 -4.28 -58.68 -24.05
N THR A 355 -4.63 -57.45 -23.68
CA THR A 355 -5.22 -57.10 -22.39
C THR A 355 -6.73 -57.12 -22.46
N THR A 356 -7.36 -57.96 -21.65
CA THR A 356 -8.79 -57.96 -21.33
C THR A 356 -9.15 -56.74 -20.47
N PRO A 357 -10.41 -56.20 -20.59
CA PRO A 357 -10.81 -55.03 -19.84
C PRO A 357 -11.07 -55.39 -18.36
N VAL A 358 -10.45 -54.60 -17.49
CA VAL A 358 -10.66 -54.67 -16.03
C VAL A 358 -11.95 -53.92 -15.66
N GLN A 359 -12.90 -54.63 -15.00
CA GLN A 359 -14.08 -54.05 -14.42
C GLN A 359 -13.74 -53.13 -13.22
N PRO A 360 -14.45 -52.03 -13.01
CA PRO A 360 -14.23 -51.17 -11.84
C PRO A 360 -14.74 -51.83 -10.56
N ASN A 361 -13.91 -51.84 -9.52
CA ASN A 361 -14.27 -52.26 -8.17
C ASN A 361 -15.31 -51.31 -7.56
N PRO A 362 -16.32 -51.83 -6.83
CA PRO A 362 -17.28 -51.00 -6.13
C PRO A 362 -16.63 -50.31 -4.94
N ALA A 363 -17.01 -49.03 -4.72
CA ALA A 363 -16.56 -48.20 -3.63
C ALA A 363 -16.95 -48.79 -2.25
N PRO A 364 -16.13 -48.65 -1.19
CA PRO A 364 -16.47 -49.12 0.13
C PRO A 364 -17.61 -48.28 0.74
N THR A 365 -18.70 -48.95 1.10
CA THR A 365 -19.80 -48.38 1.88
C THR A 365 -19.35 -48.16 3.34
N PHE A 366 -19.25 -46.92 3.75
CA PHE A 366 -19.08 -46.52 5.16
C PHE A 366 -20.44 -46.56 5.83
N SER A 367 -20.78 -47.64 6.50
CA SER A 367 -21.87 -47.72 7.49
C SER A 367 -21.24 -47.51 8.88
N GLY A 368 -21.60 -46.41 9.54
CA GLY A 368 -21.26 -46.22 10.94
C GLY A 368 -20.86 -44.79 11.33
N ILE A 369 -21.58 -43.77 10.92
CA ILE A 369 -21.45 -42.44 11.55
C ILE A 369 -22.51 -42.34 12.62
N GLN A 370 -22.13 -42.57 13.89
CA GLN A 370 -22.95 -42.19 15.03
C GLN A 370 -23.06 -40.66 15.07
N LYS A 371 -24.30 -40.13 15.09
CA LYS A 371 -24.58 -38.71 15.31
C LYS A 371 -23.92 -38.26 16.64
N PRO A 372 -23.25 -37.11 16.69
CA PRO A 372 -22.78 -36.55 17.94
C PRO A 372 -23.94 -36.29 18.89
N ARG A 373 -23.89 -36.77 20.11
CA ARG A 373 -24.81 -36.39 21.19
C ARG A 373 -24.65 -34.88 21.44
N GLN A 374 -25.76 -34.15 21.40
CA GLN A 374 -25.80 -32.77 21.86
C GLN A 374 -25.45 -32.73 23.35
N PRO A 375 -24.58 -31.80 23.81
CA PRO A 375 -24.37 -31.61 25.22
C PRO A 375 -25.66 -31.05 25.86
N GLU A 376 -26.11 -31.69 26.93
CA GLU A 376 -27.22 -31.16 27.75
C GLU A 376 -26.74 -29.87 28.43
N SER A 377 -27.41 -28.74 28.14
CA SER A 377 -27.10 -27.47 28.78
C SER A 377 -27.68 -27.48 30.21
N SER A 378 -26.80 -27.48 31.19
CA SER A 378 -27.11 -27.25 32.62
C SER A 378 -27.23 -25.75 32.91
N VAL A 379 -28.01 -24.99 32.15
CA VAL A 379 -28.30 -23.58 32.51
C VAL A 379 -29.52 -23.57 33.40
N GLN A 380 -29.34 -23.29 34.67
CA GLN A 380 -30.42 -22.97 35.60
C GLN A 380 -31.14 -21.72 35.06
N GLN A 381 -32.47 -21.85 34.80
CA GLN A 381 -33.31 -20.70 34.50
C GLN A 381 -33.35 -19.78 35.73
N MET A 382 -32.66 -18.64 35.65
CA MET A 382 -32.87 -17.53 36.56
C MET A 382 -34.09 -16.75 36.08
N ASP A 383 -35.15 -16.70 36.90
CA ASP A 383 -36.29 -15.81 36.69
C ASP A 383 -35.83 -14.34 36.71
N ILE A 384 -35.77 -13.73 35.55
CA ILE A 384 -35.52 -12.30 35.42
C ILE A 384 -36.80 -11.55 35.77
N LYS A 385 -36.88 -10.99 36.97
CA LYS A 385 -37.97 -10.08 37.36
C LYS A 385 -37.85 -8.79 36.52
N ILE A 386 -38.80 -8.64 35.59
CA ILE A 386 -38.91 -7.39 34.81
C ILE A 386 -39.43 -6.28 35.74
N PRO A 387 -38.74 -5.17 35.89
CA PRO A 387 -39.15 -4.03 36.71
C PRO A 387 -40.52 -3.46 36.25
N ASP A 388 -41.38 -3.06 37.19
CA ASP A 388 -42.77 -2.67 36.93
C ASP A 388 -42.94 -1.44 36.02
N PHE A 389 -41.89 -0.63 35.85
CA PHE A 389 -41.91 0.53 34.93
C PHE A 389 -41.90 0.14 33.44
N LEU A 390 -41.51 -1.08 33.10
CA LEU A 390 -41.52 -1.56 31.73
C LEU A 390 -42.86 -2.28 31.34
N LYS A 391 -43.76 -2.45 32.31
CA LYS A 391 -45.06 -3.11 32.07
C LYS A 391 -46.16 -2.15 31.57
N ASN A 392 -45.97 -0.83 31.64
CA ASN A 392 -46.99 0.16 31.36
C ASN A 392 -46.72 1.07 30.14
N SER A 393 -46.17 0.52 29.05
CA SER A 393 -45.99 1.27 27.80
C SER A 393 -46.85 0.72 26.70
N ARG A 394 -48.18 0.74 26.93
CA ARG A 394 -49.21 0.64 25.86
C ARG A 394 -50.42 1.44 26.30
N ARG A 395 -50.45 2.70 25.92
CA ARG A 395 -51.67 3.45 25.55
C ARG A 395 -51.27 4.57 24.60
#